data_a265b76f3552cf46b1b5e4aeb92da0d3
#
_entry.id   a265b76f3552cf46b1b5e4aeb92da0d3
#
_cell.length_a   1.000
_cell.length_b   1.000
_cell.length_c   1.000
_cell.angle_alpha   90.00
_cell.angle_beta   90.00
_cell.angle_gamma   90.00
#
_symmetry.space_group_name_H-M   'P 1'
#
loop_
_entity.id
_entity.type
_entity.pdbx_description
1 polymer ?
#
loop_
_entity_poly.entity_id
_entity_poly.type
_entity_poly.pdbx_seq_one_letter_code
_entity_poly.pdbx_strand_id
1 'polypeptide(L)'
;MLYDTAQDALRLVVLDPARMTFTSCGETTEAPSFLTVDEGITGAYWGELAGQPMPEDMAALRAYADRLEAKYDVDILLSDQCAGPCAASWEDITTTDQAGLEDEVAAIYPALEALDRTLALYPDGFFTQFRNARGEGGVQFLPVSEFHMSFEVIGMSFENGDWHCIAYQVSNERLETLLCHEIWHATEDKLISENWNAIDSWTWSACNPRGFDYYYDYDDAMNEAGGSWLYFGAAEDVYFVDAYSTMNPREDRARIMEYIMGAEDEADALAQHPVIRRKLEIMAAAVRAGFDTAGWGITRWEQPLTVQDRAA
;
A
#
# COMPACT_ATOMS: atom_id res chain seq x y z
N MET A 1 10.92 -1.02 17.42
CA MET A 1 11.10 -1.11 18.91
C MET A 1 11.56 -2.51 19.25
N LEU A 2 12.57 -2.69 20.07
CA LEU A 2 12.97 -4.03 20.53
C LEU A 2 12.52 -4.23 21.98
N TYR A 3 12.03 -5.43 22.30
CA TYR A 3 11.65 -5.80 23.66
C TYR A 3 12.87 -6.37 24.39
N ASP A 4 13.25 -5.75 25.49
CA ASP A 4 14.34 -6.21 26.35
C ASP A 4 13.78 -7.23 27.35
N THR A 5 13.94 -8.52 27.03
CA THR A 5 13.45 -9.62 27.87
C THR A 5 14.16 -9.71 29.23
N ALA A 6 15.38 -9.14 29.36
CA ALA A 6 16.12 -9.14 30.62
C ALA A 6 15.61 -8.08 31.61
N GLN A 7 14.94 -7.04 31.11
CA GLN A 7 14.40 -5.94 31.93
C GLN A 7 12.88 -5.82 31.86
N ASP A 8 12.21 -6.72 31.14
CA ASP A 8 10.75 -6.73 30.91
C ASP A 8 10.22 -5.33 30.52
N ALA A 9 10.92 -4.68 29.58
CA ALA A 9 10.63 -3.33 29.18
C ALA A 9 10.77 -3.11 27.67
N LEU A 10 9.82 -2.37 27.08
CA LEU A 10 9.94 -1.84 25.73
C LEU A 10 10.93 -0.68 25.72
N ARG A 11 11.99 -0.81 24.95
CA ARG A 11 12.97 0.24 24.75
C ARG A 11 12.96 0.74 23.32
N LEU A 12 13.04 2.05 23.16
CA LEU A 12 13.35 2.64 21.86
C LEU A 12 14.83 2.39 21.58
N VAL A 13 15.07 1.57 20.55
CA VAL A 13 16.42 1.28 20.09
C VAL A 13 16.54 1.81 18.67
N VAL A 14 17.56 2.60 18.41
CA VAL A 14 17.90 3.07 17.06
C VAL A 14 19.03 2.17 16.55
N LEU A 15 18.73 1.44 15.48
CA LEU A 15 19.72 0.63 14.75
C LEU A 15 20.43 1.53 13.73
N ASP A 16 21.76 1.53 13.76
CA ASP A 16 22.60 2.01 12.65
C ASP A 16 23.00 0.80 11.80
N PRO A 17 22.34 0.55 10.68
CA PRO A 17 22.60 -0.65 9.87
C PRO A 17 23.96 -0.62 9.18
N ALA A 18 24.52 0.57 8.95
CA ALA A 18 25.84 0.70 8.33
C ALA A 18 26.98 0.33 9.29
N ARG A 19 26.73 0.47 10.60
CA ARG A 19 27.73 0.17 11.65
C ARG A 19 27.37 -1.06 12.47
N MET A 20 26.18 -1.63 12.24
CA MET A 20 25.63 -2.72 13.04
C MET A 20 25.70 -2.43 14.55
N THR A 21 25.28 -1.20 14.93
CA THR A 21 25.25 -0.75 16.31
C THR A 21 23.85 -0.34 16.72
N PHE A 22 23.52 -0.58 17.99
CA PHE A 22 22.28 -0.11 18.59
C PHE A 22 22.54 1.03 19.53
N THR A 23 21.76 2.07 19.46
CA THR A 23 21.74 3.16 20.45
C THR A 23 20.45 3.09 21.24
N SER A 24 20.57 2.86 22.55
CA SER A 24 19.46 2.88 23.50
C SER A 24 19.82 3.74 24.70
N CYS A 25 18.99 4.72 25.04
CA CYS A 25 19.20 5.63 26.16
C CYS A 25 20.56 6.35 26.15
N GLY A 26 21.12 6.62 24.96
CA GLY A 26 22.42 7.30 24.80
C GLY A 26 23.64 6.37 24.85
N GLU A 27 23.47 5.09 25.11
CA GLU A 27 24.54 4.10 25.03
C GLU A 27 24.47 3.37 23.68
N THR A 28 25.62 3.28 23.00
CA THR A 28 25.76 2.58 21.72
C THR A 28 26.48 1.25 21.96
N THR A 29 25.85 0.15 21.54
CA THR A 29 26.41 -1.21 21.64
C THR A 29 26.45 -1.87 20.27
N GLU A 30 27.38 -2.79 20.05
CA GLU A 30 27.42 -3.61 18.85
C GLU A 30 26.21 -4.54 18.82
N ALA A 31 25.63 -4.75 17.61
CA ALA A 31 24.54 -5.68 17.40
C ALA A 31 25.03 -7.12 17.70
N PRO A 32 24.23 -7.92 18.41
CA PRO A 32 24.56 -9.33 18.62
C PRO A 32 24.77 -10.04 17.28
N SER A 33 25.76 -10.92 17.21
CA SER A 33 26.14 -11.63 15.98
C SER A 33 25.09 -12.57 15.39
N PHE A 34 23.98 -12.82 16.10
CA PHE A 34 22.84 -13.57 15.59
C PHE A 34 21.80 -12.70 14.87
N LEU A 35 21.90 -11.37 14.99
CA LEU A 35 21.18 -10.46 14.14
C LEU A 35 21.88 -10.41 12.78
N THR A 36 21.64 -11.41 11.97
CA THR A 36 21.84 -11.27 10.53
C THR A 36 20.75 -10.34 10.04
N VAL A 37 21.12 -9.11 9.76
CA VAL A 37 20.28 -8.23 8.96
C VAL A 37 20.23 -8.91 7.60
N ASP A 38 19.08 -9.46 7.25
CA ASP A 38 18.84 -9.91 5.89
C ASP A 38 18.95 -8.65 5.01
N GLU A 39 19.98 -8.60 4.14
CA GLU A 39 20.21 -7.43 3.27
C GLU A 39 18.99 -7.12 2.40
N GLY A 40 18.12 -8.12 2.16
CA GLY A 40 16.81 -7.96 1.52
C GLY A 40 15.79 -7.18 2.36
N ILE A 41 15.86 -7.27 3.69
CA ILE A 41 14.93 -6.58 4.60
C ILE A 41 15.38 -5.15 4.89
N THR A 42 16.68 -4.88 4.98
CA THR A 42 17.19 -3.54 5.27
C THR A 42 16.96 -2.53 4.15
N GLY A 43 16.93 -2.97 2.89
CA GLY A 43 16.60 -2.10 1.76
C GLY A 43 15.11 -1.79 1.65
N ALA A 44 14.24 -2.68 2.15
CA ALA A 44 12.79 -2.58 1.98
C ALA A 44 12.09 -1.70 3.03
N TYR A 45 12.67 -1.54 4.23
CA TYR A 45 12.04 -0.76 5.31
C TYR A 45 12.57 0.67 5.47
N TRP A 46 13.62 1.00 4.77
CA TRP A 46 14.22 2.33 4.81
C TRP A 46 14.07 2.98 3.45
N GLY A 47 13.03 3.75 3.27
CA GLY A 47 12.81 4.49 2.04
C GLY A 47 13.98 5.44 1.72
N GLU A 48 14.04 5.91 0.49
CA GLU A 48 15.07 6.84 0.00
C GLU A 48 15.11 8.15 0.80
N LEU A 49 13.96 8.53 1.37
CA LEU A 49 13.80 9.76 2.16
C LEU A 49 14.05 9.56 3.65
N ALA A 50 14.28 8.32 4.12
CA ALA A 50 14.48 8.03 5.53
C ALA A 50 15.62 8.85 6.13
N GLY A 51 15.28 9.66 7.15
CA GLY A 51 16.25 10.52 7.82
C GLY A 51 16.72 11.74 7.03
N GLN A 52 16.14 12.00 5.86
CA GLN A 52 16.39 13.25 5.15
C GLN A 52 15.70 14.41 5.87
N PRO A 53 16.27 15.62 5.87
CA PRO A 53 15.59 16.79 6.40
C PRO A 53 14.43 17.17 5.48
N MET A 54 13.37 17.77 6.06
CA MET A 54 12.32 18.39 5.28
C MET A 54 12.91 19.42 4.30
N PRO A 55 12.51 19.40 3.02
CA PRO A 55 13.02 20.33 2.02
C PRO A 55 12.63 21.77 2.35
N GLU A 56 13.49 22.72 1.95
CA GLU A 56 13.30 24.13 2.25
C GLU A 56 12.28 24.82 1.33
N ASP A 57 12.05 24.26 0.14
CA ASP A 57 11.14 24.80 -0.87
C ASP A 57 10.63 23.73 -1.84
N MET A 58 9.71 24.12 -2.72
CA MET A 58 9.11 23.23 -3.72
C MET A 58 10.13 22.69 -4.73
N ALA A 59 11.21 23.38 -5.02
CA ALA A 59 12.26 22.89 -5.91
C ALA A 59 13.05 21.75 -5.27
N ALA A 60 13.35 21.86 -3.98
CA ALA A 60 13.97 20.80 -3.20
C ALA A 60 13.02 19.62 -3.01
N LEU A 61 11.72 19.87 -2.80
CA LEU A 61 10.68 18.83 -2.74
C LEU A 61 10.57 18.06 -4.08
N ARG A 62 10.58 18.77 -5.23
CA ARG A 62 10.61 18.15 -6.55
C ARG A 62 11.85 17.25 -6.73
N ALA A 63 13.02 17.70 -6.29
CA ALA A 63 14.22 16.88 -6.34
C ALA A 63 14.11 15.60 -5.47
N TYR A 64 13.29 15.61 -4.43
CA TYR A 64 12.98 14.41 -3.65
C TYR A 64 12.07 13.46 -4.44
N ALA A 65 11.02 13.99 -5.04
CA ALA A 65 10.14 13.18 -5.90
C ALA A 65 10.92 12.60 -7.09
N ASP A 66 11.81 13.37 -7.76
CA ASP A 66 12.67 12.89 -8.86
C ASP A 66 13.52 11.66 -8.46
N ARG A 67 14.00 11.62 -7.19
CA ARG A 67 14.74 10.45 -6.69
C ARG A 67 13.85 9.22 -6.53
N LEU A 68 12.63 9.41 -6.03
CA LEU A 68 11.66 8.31 -5.92
C LEU A 68 11.26 7.79 -7.30
N GLU A 69 11.01 8.69 -8.26
CA GLU A 69 10.73 8.34 -9.65
C GLU A 69 11.85 7.49 -10.25
N ALA A 70 13.09 7.94 -10.09
CA ALA A 70 14.25 7.22 -10.61
C ALA A 70 14.47 5.86 -9.95
N LYS A 71 14.15 5.73 -8.66
CA LYS A 71 14.34 4.50 -7.89
C LYS A 71 13.27 3.46 -8.19
N TYR A 72 12.01 3.86 -8.22
CA TYR A 72 10.88 2.95 -8.31
C TYR A 72 10.28 2.83 -9.72
N ASP A 73 10.75 3.66 -10.66
CA ASP A 73 10.22 3.76 -12.03
C ASP A 73 8.72 4.13 -12.06
N VAL A 74 8.38 5.14 -11.30
CA VAL A 74 7.05 5.76 -11.19
C VAL A 74 7.13 7.22 -11.63
N ASP A 75 6.00 7.90 -11.71
CA ASP A 75 5.91 9.34 -11.95
C ASP A 75 5.15 10.00 -10.78
N ILE A 76 5.57 11.17 -10.33
CA ILE A 76 4.98 11.86 -9.19
C ILE A 76 4.68 13.30 -9.60
N LEU A 77 3.40 13.59 -9.75
CA LEU A 77 2.96 14.96 -10.05
C LEU A 77 2.80 15.73 -8.73
N LEU A 78 3.18 17.00 -8.74
CA LEU A 78 3.05 17.87 -7.56
C LEU A 78 2.22 19.09 -7.92
N SER A 79 1.51 19.64 -6.94
CA SER A 79 0.78 20.90 -7.03
C SER A 79 -0.22 20.92 -8.21
N ASP A 80 -0.19 21.96 -9.04
CA ASP A 80 -1.05 22.18 -10.20
C ASP A 80 -0.96 21.07 -11.26
N GLN A 81 0.14 20.31 -11.30
CA GLN A 81 0.31 19.19 -12.23
C GLN A 81 -0.76 18.09 -12.02
N CYS A 82 -1.28 17.93 -10.80
CA CYS A 82 -2.30 16.93 -10.48
C CYS A 82 -3.65 17.23 -11.16
N ALA A 83 -3.95 18.49 -11.45
CA ALA A 83 -5.26 18.91 -11.97
C ALA A 83 -5.59 18.29 -13.33
N GLY A 84 -4.60 18.17 -14.23
CA GLY A 84 -4.82 17.65 -15.57
C GLY A 84 -5.31 16.20 -15.60
N PRO A 85 -4.59 15.23 -15.01
CA PRO A 85 -5.02 13.84 -14.91
C PRO A 85 -6.35 13.66 -14.19
N CYS A 86 -6.56 14.35 -13.06
CA CYS A 86 -7.81 14.25 -12.30
C CYS A 86 -9.01 14.77 -13.11
N ALA A 87 -8.87 15.91 -13.78
CA ALA A 87 -9.94 16.45 -14.66
C ALA A 87 -10.27 15.50 -15.83
N ALA A 88 -9.29 14.76 -16.34
CA ALA A 88 -9.51 13.76 -17.39
C ALA A 88 -10.34 12.56 -16.91
N SER A 89 -10.30 12.23 -15.62
CA SER A 89 -11.09 11.16 -14.99
C SER A 89 -12.41 11.62 -14.40
N TRP A 90 -12.79 12.91 -14.62
CA TRP A 90 -14.01 13.53 -14.06
C TRP A 90 -13.93 13.80 -12.54
N GLU A 91 -12.71 13.75 -11.98
CA GLU A 91 -12.51 13.99 -10.57
C GLU A 91 -12.42 15.49 -10.27
N ASP A 92 -13.29 15.96 -9.38
CA ASP A 92 -13.22 17.31 -8.84
C ASP A 92 -12.37 17.32 -7.58
N ILE A 93 -11.23 18.00 -7.65
CA ILE A 93 -10.22 18.04 -6.59
C ILE A 93 -9.79 19.48 -6.30
N THR A 94 -9.23 19.69 -5.11
CA THR A 94 -8.38 20.84 -4.81
C THR A 94 -6.91 20.37 -4.78
N THR A 95 -6.08 20.92 -5.66
CA THR A 95 -4.64 20.69 -5.63
C THR A 95 -3.99 21.40 -4.42
N THR A 96 -2.77 21.00 -4.05
CA THR A 96 -2.12 21.53 -2.85
C THR A 96 -1.80 23.03 -2.94
N ASP A 97 -1.48 23.54 -4.13
CA ASP A 97 -1.25 24.98 -4.37
C ASP A 97 -2.55 25.81 -4.28
N GLN A 98 -3.71 25.21 -4.61
CA GLN A 98 -5.02 25.87 -4.55
C GLN A 98 -5.66 25.84 -3.15
N ALA A 99 -5.20 24.95 -2.27
CA ALA A 99 -5.76 24.77 -0.95
C ALA A 99 -5.53 25.94 0.02
N GLY A 100 -4.70 26.92 -0.36
CA GLY A 100 -4.36 28.05 0.50
C GLY A 100 -3.58 27.65 1.76
N LEU A 101 -2.78 26.59 1.65
CA LEU A 101 -1.94 26.09 2.74
C LEU A 101 -0.90 27.16 3.14
N GLU A 102 -0.63 27.28 4.45
CA GLU A 102 0.44 28.17 4.94
C GLU A 102 1.82 27.72 4.46
N ASP A 103 2.03 26.40 4.33
CA ASP A 103 3.26 25.77 3.88
C ASP A 103 2.91 24.50 3.08
N GLU A 104 2.97 24.60 1.77
CA GLU A 104 2.67 23.49 0.86
C GLU A 104 3.72 22.38 0.97
N VAL A 105 4.99 22.72 1.16
CA VAL A 105 6.06 21.73 1.34
C VAL A 105 5.82 20.89 2.57
N ALA A 106 5.45 21.53 3.70
CA ALA A 106 5.16 20.84 4.94
C ALA A 106 3.92 19.92 4.84
N ALA A 107 3.00 20.22 3.93
CA ALA A 107 1.83 19.37 3.69
C ALA A 107 2.18 18.15 2.81
N ILE A 108 2.97 18.32 1.76
CA ILE A 108 3.28 17.26 0.79
C ILE A 108 4.41 16.33 1.29
N TYR A 109 5.42 16.87 1.96
CA TYR A 109 6.61 16.09 2.31
C TYR A 109 6.32 14.82 3.12
N PRO A 110 5.49 14.85 4.19
CA PRO A 110 5.11 13.63 4.92
C PRO A 110 4.41 12.59 4.03
N ALA A 111 3.64 13.06 3.03
CA ALA A 111 2.99 12.19 2.07
C ALA A 111 3.98 11.54 1.11
N LEU A 112 5.05 12.23 0.68
CA LEU A 112 6.14 11.62 -0.09
C LEU A 112 6.94 10.62 0.75
N GLU A 113 7.16 10.89 2.05
CA GLU A 113 7.80 9.90 2.93
C GLU A 113 6.94 8.64 3.08
N ALA A 114 5.62 8.79 3.23
CA ALA A 114 4.70 7.64 3.28
C ALA A 114 4.69 6.88 1.96
N LEU A 115 4.68 7.58 0.82
CA LEU A 115 4.79 6.96 -0.50
C LEU A 115 6.09 6.18 -0.64
N ASP A 116 7.25 6.75 -0.28
CA ASP A 116 8.53 6.06 -0.34
C ASP A 116 8.55 4.78 0.50
N ARG A 117 8.03 4.84 1.75
CA ARG A 117 7.90 3.63 2.60
C ARG A 117 7.00 2.58 1.98
N THR A 118 5.90 3.00 1.35
CA THR A 118 4.97 2.09 0.68
C THR A 118 5.60 1.45 -0.55
N LEU A 119 6.23 2.23 -1.43
CA LEU A 119 6.88 1.72 -2.64
C LEU A 119 7.99 0.72 -2.31
N ALA A 120 8.71 0.93 -1.21
CA ALA A 120 9.75 0.04 -0.73
C ALA A 120 9.24 -1.37 -0.30
N LEU A 121 7.93 -1.54 -0.10
CA LEU A 121 7.33 -2.86 0.21
C LEU A 121 7.19 -3.75 -1.04
N TYR A 122 7.31 -3.18 -2.23
CA TYR A 122 7.15 -3.90 -3.50
C TYR A 122 8.50 -4.39 -4.02
N PRO A 123 8.55 -5.54 -4.70
CA PRO A 123 9.80 -6.06 -5.24
C PRO A 123 10.38 -5.17 -6.34
N ASP A 124 11.70 -5.20 -6.48
CA ASP A 124 12.39 -4.46 -7.54
C ASP A 124 11.80 -4.74 -8.92
N GLY A 125 11.59 -3.69 -9.69
CA GLY A 125 11.02 -3.78 -11.02
C GLY A 125 9.51 -4.01 -11.07
N PHE A 126 8.80 -4.00 -9.93
CA PHE A 126 7.34 -4.14 -9.89
C PHE A 126 6.65 -3.05 -10.73
N PHE A 127 6.95 -1.80 -10.46
CA PHE A 127 6.31 -0.66 -11.11
C PHE A 127 6.74 -0.48 -12.57
N THR A 128 7.95 -0.89 -12.94
CA THR A 128 8.43 -0.87 -14.33
C THR A 128 7.50 -1.66 -15.27
N GLN A 129 6.84 -2.69 -14.76
CA GLN A 129 5.99 -3.58 -15.55
C GLN A 129 4.61 -2.98 -15.88
N PHE A 130 4.29 -1.80 -15.34
CA PHE A 130 3.07 -1.06 -15.72
C PHE A 130 3.24 -0.27 -17.02
N ARG A 131 4.46 -0.12 -17.52
CA ARG A 131 4.71 0.52 -18.80
C ARG A 131 4.17 -0.34 -19.94
N ASN A 132 3.64 0.31 -20.96
CA ASN A 132 3.20 -0.38 -22.17
C ASN A 132 4.41 -0.98 -22.96
N ALA A 133 4.13 -1.72 -24.02
CA ALA A 133 5.16 -2.36 -24.85
C ALA A 133 6.14 -1.38 -25.52
N ARG A 134 5.83 -0.06 -25.51
CA ARG A 134 6.73 1.00 -26.02
C ARG A 134 7.57 1.61 -24.93
N GLY A 135 7.38 1.21 -23.66
CA GLY A 135 8.02 1.80 -22.51
C GLY A 135 7.40 3.14 -22.07
N GLU A 136 6.16 3.42 -22.52
CA GLU A 136 5.42 4.63 -22.19
C GLU A 136 4.43 4.34 -21.05
N GLY A 137 3.96 5.39 -20.35
CA GLY A 137 3.03 5.27 -19.26
C GLY A 137 3.70 4.69 -18.00
N GLY A 138 2.93 4.01 -17.17
CA GLY A 138 3.37 3.47 -15.88
C GLY A 138 2.40 3.80 -14.75
N VAL A 139 2.91 3.87 -13.52
CA VAL A 139 2.12 4.33 -12.37
C VAL A 139 2.47 5.78 -12.06
N GLN A 140 1.43 6.61 -11.89
CA GLN A 140 1.54 8.04 -11.61
C GLN A 140 0.85 8.37 -10.29
N PHE A 141 1.57 9.00 -9.36
CA PHE A 141 1.08 9.38 -8.05
C PHE A 141 0.76 10.89 -8.00
N LEU A 142 -0.44 11.20 -7.47
CA LEU A 142 -1.01 12.54 -7.45
C LEU A 142 -1.40 12.92 -6.01
N PRO A 143 -0.49 13.51 -5.20
CA PRO A 143 -0.83 14.08 -3.90
C PRO A 143 -1.74 15.30 -4.09
N VAL A 144 -2.97 15.21 -3.57
CA VAL A 144 -3.98 16.28 -3.63
C VAL A 144 -4.36 16.75 -2.24
N SER A 145 -4.94 17.94 -2.13
CA SER A 145 -5.40 18.47 -0.84
C SER A 145 -6.76 17.90 -0.46
N GLU A 146 -7.70 17.83 -1.40
CA GLU A 146 -9.08 17.44 -1.13
C GLU A 146 -9.76 16.89 -2.38
N PHE A 147 -10.70 15.94 -2.19
CA PHE A 147 -11.62 15.46 -3.20
C PHE A 147 -13.01 16.08 -2.96
N HIS A 148 -13.70 16.50 -4.03
CA HIS A 148 -15.03 17.11 -3.97
C HIS A 148 -16.08 16.16 -4.55
N MET A 149 -16.30 15.04 -3.89
CA MET A 149 -17.27 14.03 -4.30
C MET A 149 -18.51 14.01 -3.41
N SER A 150 -19.57 13.35 -3.86
CA SER A 150 -20.83 13.23 -3.09
C SER A 150 -20.71 12.32 -1.86
N PHE A 151 -19.61 11.58 -1.75
CA PHE A 151 -19.24 10.72 -0.62
C PHE A 151 -17.78 10.96 -0.28
N GLU A 152 -17.38 10.57 0.93
CA GLU A 152 -16.01 10.77 1.40
C GLU A 152 -15.03 9.90 0.61
N VAL A 153 -14.14 10.54 -0.14
CA VAL A 153 -13.05 9.92 -0.88
C VAL A 153 -11.74 10.48 -0.35
N ILE A 154 -10.80 9.60 -0.05
CA ILE A 154 -9.48 9.94 0.45
C ILE A 154 -8.35 9.46 -0.47
N GLY A 155 -8.68 8.56 -1.41
CA GLY A 155 -7.81 8.04 -2.44
C GLY A 155 -8.61 7.50 -3.61
N MET A 156 -7.99 7.41 -4.78
CA MET A 156 -8.62 6.91 -5.99
C MET A 156 -7.58 6.43 -6.99
N SER A 157 -7.85 5.27 -7.58
CA SER A 157 -7.10 4.73 -8.71
C SER A 157 -7.94 4.81 -9.99
N PHE A 158 -7.34 5.33 -11.07
CA PHE A 158 -7.99 5.46 -12.38
C PHE A 158 -6.98 5.39 -13.53
N GLU A 159 -7.47 5.12 -14.74
CA GLU A 159 -6.63 5.15 -15.95
C GLU A 159 -6.72 6.50 -16.67
N ASN A 160 -5.57 7.01 -17.11
CA ASN A 160 -5.46 8.19 -17.96
C ASN A 160 -4.49 7.89 -19.11
N GLY A 161 -4.99 7.46 -20.25
CA GLY A 161 -4.17 7.00 -21.38
C GLY A 161 -3.38 5.75 -21.02
N ASP A 162 -2.06 5.85 -21.07
CA ASP A 162 -1.14 4.75 -20.70
C ASP A 162 -0.71 4.80 -19.22
N TRP A 163 -1.30 5.69 -18.42
CA TRP A 163 -0.99 5.85 -17.00
C TRP A 163 -2.05 5.23 -16.09
N HIS A 164 -1.60 4.47 -15.09
CA HIS A 164 -2.38 4.13 -13.92
C HIS A 164 -2.17 5.22 -12.87
N CYS A 165 -3.14 6.11 -12.74
CA CYS A 165 -3.08 7.25 -11.84
C CYS A 165 -3.60 6.89 -10.46
N ILE A 166 -2.89 7.29 -9.41
CA ILE A 166 -3.27 7.12 -8.02
C ILE A 166 -3.28 8.50 -7.37
N ALA A 167 -4.47 9.08 -7.20
CA ALA A 167 -4.66 10.31 -6.47
C ALA A 167 -4.92 10.00 -4.99
N TYR A 168 -4.33 10.77 -4.07
CA TYR A 168 -4.47 10.56 -2.64
C TYR A 168 -4.39 11.86 -1.85
N GLN A 169 -5.19 11.96 -0.78
CA GLN A 169 -5.25 13.12 0.07
C GLN A 169 -4.05 13.18 1.02
N VAL A 170 -3.23 14.25 0.93
CA VAL A 170 -1.97 14.39 1.69
C VAL A 170 -2.16 14.43 3.21
N SER A 171 -3.32 14.85 3.69
CA SER A 171 -3.63 14.94 5.12
C SER A 171 -4.13 13.63 5.75
N ASN A 172 -4.20 12.54 4.99
CA ASN A 172 -4.70 11.26 5.51
C ASN A 172 -3.71 10.64 6.50
N GLU A 173 -4.18 10.34 7.71
CA GLU A 173 -3.35 9.75 8.78
C GLU A 173 -2.95 8.28 8.50
N ARG A 174 -3.66 7.60 7.58
CA ARG A 174 -3.42 6.19 7.22
C ARG A 174 -2.91 6.06 5.78
N LEU A 175 -2.07 6.99 5.35
CA LEU A 175 -1.68 7.13 3.95
C LEU A 175 -0.96 5.89 3.40
N GLU A 176 -0.09 5.24 4.18
CA GLU A 176 0.63 4.05 3.73
C GLU A 176 -0.32 2.88 3.41
N THR A 177 -1.33 2.66 4.24
CA THR A 177 -2.34 1.62 4.01
C THR A 177 -3.26 1.99 2.84
N LEU A 178 -3.66 3.25 2.74
CA LEU A 178 -4.42 3.77 1.60
C LEU A 178 -3.66 3.57 0.28
N LEU A 179 -2.37 3.90 0.24
CA LEU A 179 -1.56 3.69 -0.95
C LEU A 179 -1.48 2.22 -1.36
N CYS A 180 -1.38 1.29 -0.40
CA CYS A 180 -1.43 -0.14 -0.69
C CYS A 180 -2.77 -0.56 -1.32
N HIS A 181 -3.87 0.02 -0.85
CA HIS A 181 -5.22 -0.17 -1.41
C HIS A 181 -5.27 0.29 -2.88
N GLU A 182 -4.87 1.52 -3.15
CA GLU A 182 -4.94 2.12 -4.48
C GLU A 182 -3.94 1.47 -5.47
N ILE A 183 -2.75 1.10 -5.00
CA ILE A 183 -1.78 0.34 -5.82
C ILE A 183 -2.37 -1.03 -6.20
N TRP A 184 -3.18 -1.65 -5.32
CA TRP A 184 -3.85 -2.89 -5.70
C TRP A 184 -4.86 -2.69 -6.82
N HIS A 185 -5.65 -1.62 -6.81
CA HIS A 185 -6.55 -1.32 -7.92
C HIS A 185 -5.80 -1.19 -9.25
N ALA A 186 -4.70 -0.43 -9.28
CA ALA A 186 -3.85 -0.33 -10.46
C ALA A 186 -3.26 -1.69 -10.87
N THR A 187 -2.85 -2.52 -9.89
CA THR A 187 -2.33 -3.88 -10.13
C THR A 187 -3.40 -4.77 -10.76
N GLU A 188 -4.60 -4.72 -10.24
CA GLU A 188 -5.73 -5.50 -10.77
C GLU A 188 -6.11 -5.05 -12.19
N ASP A 189 -6.14 -3.74 -12.47
CA ASP A 189 -6.41 -3.21 -13.79
C ASP A 189 -5.36 -3.69 -14.81
N LYS A 190 -4.08 -3.66 -14.44
CA LYS A 190 -3.01 -4.25 -15.27
C LYS A 190 -3.24 -5.75 -15.52
N LEU A 191 -3.52 -6.53 -14.47
CA LEU A 191 -3.78 -7.96 -14.61
C LEU A 191 -4.95 -8.25 -15.55
N ILE A 192 -6.05 -7.49 -15.41
CA ILE A 192 -7.26 -7.66 -16.23
C ILE A 192 -7.03 -7.22 -17.68
N SER A 193 -6.23 -6.15 -17.90
CA SER A 193 -5.90 -5.68 -19.24
C SER A 193 -5.13 -6.74 -20.06
N GLU A 194 -4.30 -7.52 -19.42
CA GLU A 194 -3.53 -8.61 -20.05
C GLU A 194 -4.32 -9.91 -20.14
N ASN A 195 -5.11 -10.20 -19.11
CA ASN A 195 -5.97 -11.38 -19.04
C ASN A 195 -7.24 -11.05 -18.26
N TRP A 196 -8.35 -10.81 -18.96
CA TRP A 196 -9.65 -10.46 -18.34
C TRP A 196 -10.12 -11.43 -17.23
N ASN A 197 -9.58 -12.65 -17.21
CA ASN A 197 -9.87 -13.69 -16.22
C ASN A 197 -8.68 -13.97 -15.29
N ALA A 198 -7.79 -13.00 -15.10
CA ALA A 198 -6.61 -13.14 -14.22
C ALA A 198 -6.99 -13.57 -12.80
N ILE A 199 -8.11 -13.02 -12.29
CA ILE A 199 -8.75 -13.48 -11.07
C ILE A 199 -10.14 -14.01 -11.45
N ASP A 200 -10.27 -15.34 -11.50
CA ASP A 200 -11.52 -16.00 -11.89
C ASP A 200 -12.65 -15.67 -10.90
N SER A 201 -13.71 -15.06 -11.42
CA SER A 201 -14.84 -14.57 -10.60
C SER A 201 -15.58 -15.71 -9.88
N TRP A 202 -15.63 -16.91 -10.47
CA TRP A 202 -16.26 -18.07 -9.81
C TRP A 202 -15.43 -18.56 -8.63
N THR A 203 -14.12 -18.68 -8.83
CA THR A 203 -13.18 -19.07 -7.77
C THR A 203 -13.20 -18.06 -6.64
N TRP A 204 -13.24 -16.77 -6.95
CA TRP A 204 -13.35 -15.70 -5.96
C TRP A 204 -14.66 -15.77 -5.19
N SER A 205 -15.80 -15.82 -5.88
CA SER A 205 -17.12 -15.87 -5.25
C SER A 205 -17.34 -17.13 -4.43
N ALA A 206 -16.68 -18.26 -4.78
CA ALA A 206 -16.72 -19.49 -3.98
C ALA A 206 -16.05 -19.35 -2.60
N CYS A 207 -15.25 -18.31 -2.38
CA CYS A 207 -14.69 -17.99 -1.07
C CYS A 207 -15.70 -17.28 -0.16
N ASN A 208 -16.77 -16.71 -0.70
CA ASN A 208 -17.77 -15.96 0.06
C ASN A 208 -18.81 -16.88 0.71
N PRO A 209 -19.59 -16.39 1.69
CA PRO A 209 -20.68 -17.15 2.27
C PRO A 209 -21.68 -17.62 1.21
N ARG A 210 -22.23 -18.82 1.38
CA ARG A 210 -23.20 -19.36 0.43
C ARG A 210 -24.42 -18.44 0.29
N GLY A 211 -24.67 -17.96 -0.94
CA GLY A 211 -25.79 -17.08 -1.24
C GLY A 211 -25.51 -15.59 -0.94
N PHE A 212 -24.26 -15.26 -0.66
CA PHE A 212 -23.83 -13.87 -0.55
C PHE A 212 -23.68 -13.27 -1.95
N ASP A 213 -24.25 -12.07 -2.12
CA ASP A 213 -24.04 -11.19 -3.26
C ASP A 213 -23.50 -9.85 -2.77
N TYR A 214 -22.55 -9.25 -3.50
CA TYR A 214 -22.02 -7.93 -3.18
C TYR A 214 -23.10 -6.86 -3.33
N TYR A 215 -23.01 -5.82 -2.51
CA TYR A 215 -24.03 -4.77 -2.46
C TYR A 215 -23.97 -3.79 -3.63
N TYR A 216 -22.76 -3.53 -4.19
CA TYR A 216 -22.48 -2.57 -5.26
C TYR A 216 -22.94 -1.11 -4.94
N ASP A 217 -23.19 -0.83 -3.68
CA ASP A 217 -23.55 0.47 -3.15
C ASP A 217 -22.90 0.65 -1.77
N TYR A 218 -22.35 1.83 -1.53
CA TYR A 218 -21.62 2.12 -0.30
C TYR A 218 -22.53 2.10 0.93
N ASP A 219 -23.68 2.79 0.84
CA ASP A 219 -24.61 2.93 1.96
C ASP A 219 -25.22 1.56 2.32
N ASP A 220 -25.56 0.77 1.30
CA ASP A 220 -26.10 -0.57 1.49
C ASP A 220 -25.05 -1.47 2.15
N ALA A 221 -23.80 -1.47 1.68
CA ALA A 221 -22.71 -2.25 2.27
C ALA A 221 -22.49 -1.88 3.75
N MET A 222 -22.44 -0.59 4.05
CA MET A 222 -22.21 -0.10 5.41
C MET A 222 -23.38 -0.37 6.35
N ASN A 223 -24.63 -0.24 5.87
CA ASN A 223 -25.83 -0.45 6.68
C ASN A 223 -26.14 -1.94 6.89
N GLU A 224 -26.03 -2.77 5.86
CA GLU A 224 -26.32 -4.21 5.93
C GLU A 224 -25.25 -4.96 6.73
N ALA A 225 -24.00 -4.52 6.64
CA ALA A 225 -22.92 -5.04 7.45
C ALA A 225 -22.98 -4.62 8.93
N GLY A 226 -24.04 -3.92 9.34
CA GLY A 226 -24.22 -3.43 10.70
C GLY A 226 -23.30 -2.27 11.09
N GLY A 227 -22.77 -1.55 10.12
CA GLY A 227 -21.86 -0.41 10.33
C GLY A 227 -20.53 -0.80 10.96
N SER A 228 -20.15 -2.07 10.90
CA SER A 228 -18.86 -2.55 11.42
C SER A 228 -17.79 -2.46 10.34
N TRP A 229 -16.71 -1.73 10.62
CA TRP A 229 -15.52 -1.64 9.77
C TRP A 229 -14.55 -2.82 9.93
N LEU A 230 -14.76 -3.68 10.94
CA LEU A 230 -13.87 -4.79 11.22
C LEU A 230 -14.66 -6.06 11.49
N TYR A 231 -14.48 -7.08 10.67
CA TYR A 231 -15.05 -8.41 10.87
C TYR A 231 -14.11 -9.35 11.61
N PHE A 232 -12.81 -9.10 11.63
CA PHE A 232 -11.91 -9.94 12.35
C PHE A 232 -11.90 -9.63 13.85
N GLY A 233 -11.90 -10.68 14.65
CA GLY A 233 -11.91 -10.64 16.09
C GLY A 233 -13.23 -11.09 16.72
N ALA A 234 -14.27 -11.36 15.94
CA ALA A 234 -15.59 -11.72 16.45
C ALA A 234 -16.10 -13.11 16.03
N ALA A 235 -15.52 -13.78 15.03
CA ALA A 235 -16.10 -14.99 14.48
C ALA A 235 -15.06 -16.04 14.10
N GLU A 236 -15.46 -17.31 14.20
CA GLU A 236 -14.72 -18.47 13.66
C GLU A 236 -14.67 -18.41 12.13
N ASP A 237 -15.64 -17.75 11.48
CA ASP A 237 -15.75 -17.61 10.03
C ASP A 237 -15.63 -16.14 9.59
N VAL A 238 -14.41 -15.66 9.34
CA VAL A 238 -14.16 -14.34 8.76
C VAL A 238 -14.05 -14.47 7.26
N TYR A 239 -14.98 -13.82 6.54
CA TYR A 239 -15.06 -13.83 5.08
C TYR A 239 -14.56 -12.52 4.46
N PHE A 240 -14.69 -11.42 5.17
CA PHE A 240 -14.35 -10.07 4.73
C PHE A 240 -13.52 -9.36 5.78
N VAL A 241 -12.66 -8.47 5.35
CA VAL A 241 -11.83 -7.67 6.26
C VAL A 241 -12.71 -6.70 7.06
N ASP A 242 -13.66 -6.07 6.40
CA ASP A 242 -14.60 -5.11 6.98
C ASP A 242 -15.87 -4.97 6.13
N ALA A 243 -16.75 -4.04 6.52
CA ALA A 243 -18.00 -3.76 5.80
C ALA A 243 -17.75 -3.26 4.37
N TYR A 244 -16.72 -2.43 4.15
CA TYR A 244 -16.38 -1.90 2.85
C TYR A 244 -15.97 -2.99 1.85
N SER A 245 -15.35 -4.07 2.34
CA SER A 245 -15.03 -5.26 1.54
C SER A 245 -16.27 -5.93 0.93
N THR A 246 -17.47 -5.68 1.46
CA THR A 246 -18.72 -6.25 0.92
C THR A 246 -19.34 -5.44 -0.20
N MET A 247 -18.79 -4.26 -0.52
CA MET A 247 -19.29 -3.38 -1.55
C MET A 247 -19.19 -4.02 -2.94
N ASN A 248 -18.03 -4.47 -3.33
CA ASN A 248 -17.80 -5.18 -4.58
C ASN A 248 -16.50 -6.01 -4.54
N PRO A 249 -16.27 -6.92 -5.51
CA PRO A 249 -15.09 -7.78 -5.49
C PRO A 249 -13.75 -7.03 -5.57
N ARG A 250 -13.70 -5.85 -6.18
CA ARG A 250 -12.46 -5.05 -6.30
C ARG A 250 -12.09 -4.47 -4.94
N GLU A 251 -13.08 -3.91 -4.21
CA GLU A 251 -12.87 -3.40 -2.86
C GLU A 251 -12.51 -4.50 -1.88
N ASP A 252 -13.12 -5.69 -1.99
CA ASP A 252 -12.77 -6.84 -1.17
C ASP A 252 -11.27 -7.20 -1.32
N ARG A 253 -10.75 -7.21 -2.54
CA ARG A 253 -9.33 -7.46 -2.81
C ARG A 253 -8.43 -6.31 -2.34
N ALA A 254 -8.79 -5.08 -2.62
CA ALA A 254 -8.02 -3.92 -2.23
C ALA A 254 -7.92 -3.79 -0.70
N ARG A 255 -9.00 -4.07 0.03
CA ARG A 255 -9.00 -4.10 1.50
C ARG A 255 -8.10 -5.19 2.06
N ILE A 256 -8.09 -6.38 1.47
CA ILE A 256 -7.14 -7.44 1.88
C ILE A 256 -5.70 -6.92 1.70
N MET A 257 -5.35 -6.34 0.56
CA MET A 257 -4.00 -5.83 0.33
C MET A 257 -3.64 -4.65 1.23
N GLU A 258 -4.58 -3.77 1.52
CA GLU A 258 -4.39 -2.67 2.46
C GLU A 258 -3.87 -3.16 3.82
N TYR A 259 -4.50 -4.20 4.38
CA TYR A 259 -4.12 -4.75 5.67
C TYR A 259 -2.87 -5.63 5.60
N ILE A 260 -2.77 -6.47 4.58
CA ILE A 260 -1.63 -7.39 4.41
C ILE A 260 -0.32 -6.62 4.17
N MET A 261 -0.38 -5.51 3.44
CA MET A 261 0.80 -4.71 3.11
C MET A 261 1.13 -3.68 4.19
N GLY A 262 0.12 -3.04 4.77
CA GLY A 262 0.29 -1.85 5.60
C GLY A 262 0.54 -2.11 7.09
N ALA A 263 0.22 -3.29 7.63
CA ALA A 263 0.32 -3.57 9.07
C ALA A 263 0.83 -4.99 9.35
N GLU A 264 2.06 -5.13 9.83
CA GLU A 264 2.69 -6.44 10.04
C GLU A 264 1.94 -7.34 11.02
N ASP A 265 1.59 -6.82 12.19
CA ASP A 265 0.91 -7.58 13.23
C ASP A 265 -0.51 -8.00 12.83
N GLU A 266 -1.20 -7.15 12.05
CA GLU A 266 -2.55 -7.41 11.56
C GLU A 266 -2.53 -8.37 10.36
N ALA A 267 -1.50 -8.31 9.50
CA ALA A 267 -1.35 -9.17 8.34
C ALA A 267 -1.31 -10.65 8.71
N ASP A 268 -0.48 -11.01 9.69
CA ASP A 268 -0.36 -12.37 10.17
C ASP A 268 -1.67 -12.86 10.81
N ALA A 269 -2.31 -12.02 11.62
CA ALA A 269 -3.60 -12.33 12.24
C ALA A 269 -4.69 -12.53 11.19
N LEU A 270 -4.78 -11.64 10.20
CA LEU A 270 -5.75 -11.72 9.12
C LEU A 270 -5.57 -12.99 8.27
N ALA A 271 -4.33 -13.34 7.93
CA ALA A 271 -4.01 -14.53 7.16
C ALA A 271 -4.19 -15.85 7.92
N GLN A 272 -4.46 -15.83 9.25
CA GLN A 272 -4.87 -17.02 9.99
C GLN A 272 -6.31 -17.45 9.65
N HIS A 273 -7.15 -16.54 9.17
CA HIS A 273 -8.51 -16.88 8.77
C HIS A 273 -8.52 -17.64 7.43
N PRO A 274 -9.05 -18.87 7.37
CA PRO A 274 -8.87 -19.72 6.19
C PRO A 274 -9.41 -19.12 4.89
N VAL A 275 -10.52 -18.36 4.97
CA VAL A 275 -11.13 -17.73 3.80
C VAL A 275 -10.29 -16.56 3.30
N ILE A 276 -9.85 -15.66 4.19
CA ILE A 276 -8.98 -14.55 3.82
C ILE A 276 -7.66 -15.07 3.26
N ARG A 277 -7.08 -16.08 3.90
CA ARG A 277 -5.88 -16.75 3.40
C ARG A 277 -6.09 -17.28 1.98
N ARG A 278 -7.23 -17.96 1.72
CA ARG A 278 -7.55 -18.47 0.39
C ARG A 278 -7.70 -17.35 -0.64
N LYS A 279 -8.34 -16.25 -0.28
CA LYS A 279 -8.44 -15.05 -1.12
C LYS A 279 -7.05 -14.48 -1.44
N LEU A 280 -6.19 -14.34 -0.43
CA LEU A 280 -4.82 -13.88 -0.61
C LEU A 280 -3.99 -14.82 -1.50
N GLU A 281 -4.13 -16.14 -1.38
CA GLU A 281 -3.50 -17.12 -2.27
C GLU A 281 -3.91 -16.93 -3.73
N ILE A 282 -5.19 -16.65 -3.99
CA ILE A 282 -5.71 -16.37 -5.35
C ILE A 282 -5.06 -15.10 -5.90
N MET A 283 -5.00 -14.04 -5.09
CA MET A 283 -4.39 -12.76 -5.49
C MET A 283 -2.90 -12.91 -5.77
N ALA A 284 -2.16 -13.55 -4.86
CA ALA A 284 -0.73 -13.82 -5.04
C ALA A 284 -0.45 -14.66 -6.29
N ALA A 285 -1.26 -15.69 -6.55
CA ALA A 285 -1.14 -16.50 -7.75
C ALA A 285 -1.41 -15.69 -9.03
N ALA A 286 -2.38 -14.77 -9.02
CA ALA A 286 -2.66 -13.90 -10.14
C ALA A 286 -1.48 -12.96 -10.45
N VAL A 287 -0.88 -12.35 -9.41
CA VAL A 287 0.32 -11.52 -9.58
C VAL A 287 1.49 -12.35 -10.13
N ARG A 288 1.74 -13.55 -9.59
CA ARG A 288 2.80 -14.45 -10.08
C ARG A 288 2.60 -14.88 -11.53
N ALA A 289 1.37 -14.96 -12.00
CA ALA A 289 1.04 -15.34 -13.38
C ALA A 289 1.07 -14.17 -14.36
N GLY A 290 0.73 -12.94 -13.90
CA GLY A 290 0.58 -11.76 -14.76
C GLY A 290 1.79 -10.83 -14.76
N PHE A 291 2.77 -11.02 -13.85
CA PHE A 291 3.99 -10.24 -13.80
C PHE A 291 5.21 -11.10 -14.11
N ASP A 292 6.27 -10.49 -14.66
CA ASP A 292 7.58 -11.13 -14.68
C ASP A 292 8.14 -11.11 -13.25
N THR A 293 8.06 -12.23 -12.58
CA THR A 293 8.49 -12.40 -11.20
C THR A 293 9.86 -13.07 -11.08
N ALA A 294 10.60 -13.14 -12.18
CA ALA A 294 11.96 -13.67 -12.17
C ALA A 294 12.85 -12.81 -11.26
N GLY A 295 13.43 -13.45 -10.26
CA GLY A 295 14.26 -12.77 -9.28
C GLY A 295 13.52 -12.21 -8.06
N TRP A 296 12.20 -12.22 -8.02
CA TRP A 296 11.46 -11.89 -6.80
C TRP A 296 11.59 -13.03 -5.78
N GLY A 297 11.96 -12.70 -4.57
CA GLY A 297 11.85 -13.61 -3.42
C GLY A 297 10.39 -13.81 -3.01
N ILE A 298 10.17 -14.17 -1.74
CA ILE A 298 8.86 -14.14 -1.12
C ILE A 298 8.48 -12.67 -0.95
N THR A 299 7.40 -12.25 -1.60
CA THR A 299 6.94 -10.86 -1.54
C THR A 299 6.27 -10.56 -0.20
N ARG A 300 6.10 -9.26 0.13
CA ARG A 300 5.46 -8.83 1.37
C ARG A 300 4.08 -9.48 1.56
N TRP A 301 3.25 -9.52 0.51
CA TRP A 301 1.92 -10.13 0.58
C TRP A 301 1.93 -11.67 0.63
N GLU A 302 3.03 -12.31 0.30
CA GLU A 302 3.19 -13.76 0.41
C GLU A 302 3.73 -14.19 1.78
N GLN A 303 4.40 -13.31 2.51
CA GLN A 303 5.00 -13.63 3.81
C GLN A 303 4.00 -14.26 4.79
N PRO A 304 2.76 -13.73 4.97
CA PRO A 304 1.79 -14.35 5.87
C PRO A 304 1.35 -15.74 5.44
N LEU A 305 1.47 -16.07 4.14
CA LEU A 305 1.15 -17.41 3.63
C LEU A 305 2.20 -18.46 4.03
N THR A 306 3.41 -18.04 4.42
CA THR A 306 4.51 -18.95 4.80
C THR A 306 4.49 -19.37 6.27
N VAL A 307 3.68 -18.71 7.11
CA VAL A 307 3.70 -18.87 8.59
C VAL A 307 3.07 -20.16 9.09
N GLN A 308 2.37 -20.95 8.25
CA GLN A 308 1.59 -22.12 8.68
C GLN A 308 2.41 -23.30 9.23
N ASP A 309 3.70 -23.39 8.98
CA ASP A 309 4.52 -24.58 9.35
C ASP A 309 5.15 -24.52 10.75
N ARG A 310 4.90 -23.46 11.54
CA ARG A 310 5.52 -23.30 12.86
C ARG A 310 4.65 -23.70 14.06
N ALA A 311 3.40 -24.07 13.85
CA ALA A 311 2.44 -24.40 14.90
C ALA A 311 1.95 -25.87 14.88
N ALA A 312 2.59 -26.77 14.13
CA ALA A 312 2.29 -28.20 14.08
C ALA A 312 3.30 -29.03 14.89
#